data_6b98cf00187bafd572562086ff86a65b
#
_entry.id   6b98cf00187bafd572562086ff86a65b
#
_cell.length_a   1.000
_cell.length_b   1.000
_cell.length_c   1.000
_cell.angle_alpha   90.00
_cell.angle_beta   90.00
_cell.angle_gamma   90.00
#
_symmetry.space_group_name_H-M   'P 1'
#
loop_
_entity.id
_entity.type
_entity.pdbx_description
1 polymer ?
#
loop_
_entity_poly.entity_id
_entity_poly.type
_entity_poly.pdbx_seq_one_letter_code
_entity_poly.pdbx_strand_id
1 'polypeptide(L)'
;MKASLAKEVNRIVGLIALSAVAALAMGHYWPLLAGLLGYIIWSTRQLFGLYSWLVRDDHTEPPDSIGLWGEFYTRLEHLFQKERRAQENLQGIIHRAQQSVNALEDVVILIDQHGYLEYWNQAAERYMGFNARQDLGQPLTNLVRHPKFTEYLNQGDFREALEIPSPVDDNRILQFRVTEFGVGEQLLMARDVTRLHHLEQMRKDFVANVSHELKTPLTVLKGYLETLLDTVPEEQSRLRRALTQMDNQSNRMEALVSDLLLLARLEGTDADNLSQAVPVHGMLKRMRDNALAISADKGHDIALDVPEDARLVANPAELESAFGNLITNAVKYTPAGGKIDIRWWQDERGAHLAVSDNGVGIDPAHIPRLTERFYRPDNSRVTQTGGTGLGLAIVKHVMIRHNGKLDIKSELGKGSVFTCHFPPERLVNKPTAVAG
;
A
#
# COMPACT_ATOMS: atom_id res chain seq x y z
N MET A 1 -26.72 5.82 57.01
CA MET A 1 -27.37 4.52 57.32
C MET A 1 -27.40 4.20 58.81
N LYS A 2 -26.28 4.12 59.59
CA LYS A 2 -26.33 3.88 61.03
C LYS A 2 -27.11 4.93 61.82
N ALA A 3 -26.99 6.21 61.47
CA ALA A 3 -27.69 7.31 62.16
C ALA A 3 -29.18 7.37 61.82
N SER A 4 -29.61 7.10 60.59
CA SER A 4 -31.01 7.08 60.16
C SER A 4 -31.73 5.81 60.67
N LEU A 5 -31.03 4.67 60.73
CA LEU A 5 -31.52 3.46 61.36
C LEU A 5 -31.76 3.69 62.88
N ALA A 6 -30.80 4.33 63.57
CA ALA A 6 -30.94 4.68 64.96
C ALA A 6 -32.13 5.65 65.21
N LYS A 7 -32.35 6.63 64.35
CA LYS A 7 -33.49 7.52 64.41
C LYS A 7 -34.83 6.80 64.23
N GLU A 8 -34.89 5.81 63.32
CA GLU A 8 -36.10 5.02 63.09
C GLU A 8 -36.39 4.08 64.25
N VAL A 9 -35.36 3.42 64.75
CA VAL A 9 -35.48 2.60 65.95
C VAL A 9 -35.98 3.45 67.13
N ASN A 10 -35.41 4.64 67.36
CA ASN A 10 -35.87 5.57 68.38
C ASN A 10 -37.33 6.00 68.22
N ARG A 11 -37.77 6.23 66.93
CA ARG A 11 -39.15 6.54 66.61
C ARG A 11 -40.11 5.42 66.95
N ILE A 12 -39.73 4.16 66.57
CA ILE A 12 -40.52 2.94 66.94
C ILE A 12 -40.59 2.77 68.43
N VAL A 13 -39.45 2.88 69.10
CA VAL A 13 -39.38 2.76 70.59
C VAL A 13 -40.22 3.87 71.27
N GLY A 14 -40.13 5.11 70.78
CA GLY A 14 -40.93 6.24 71.26
C GLY A 14 -42.43 6.01 71.07
N LEU A 15 -42.85 5.48 69.93
CA LEU A 15 -44.24 5.18 69.61
C LEU A 15 -44.80 4.06 70.49
N ILE A 16 -43.99 3.01 70.71
CA ILE A 16 -44.31 1.89 71.60
C ILE A 16 -44.40 2.41 73.07
N ALA A 17 -43.44 3.22 73.51
CA ALA A 17 -43.44 3.77 74.87
C ALA A 17 -44.67 4.65 75.14
N LEU A 18 -44.97 5.55 74.12
CA LEU A 18 -46.12 6.44 74.22
C LEU A 18 -47.47 5.67 74.30
N SER A 19 -47.59 4.64 73.42
CA SER A 19 -48.78 3.78 73.37
C SER A 19 -48.91 2.91 74.62
N ALA A 20 -47.79 2.48 75.23
CA ALA A 20 -47.77 1.74 76.49
C ALA A 20 -48.19 2.62 77.70
N VAL A 21 -47.71 3.89 77.74
CA VAL A 21 -48.12 4.83 78.77
C VAL A 21 -49.62 5.16 78.62
N ALA A 22 -50.14 5.34 77.42
CA ALA A 22 -51.56 5.55 77.20
C ALA A 22 -52.41 4.34 77.56
N ALA A 23 -51.94 3.12 77.34
CA ALA A 23 -52.61 1.88 77.74
C ALA A 23 -52.69 1.74 79.25
N LEU A 24 -51.62 2.07 79.98
CA LEU A 24 -51.59 2.09 81.44
C LEU A 24 -52.55 3.11 82.05
N ALA A 25 -52.58 4.32 81.42
CA ALA A 25 -53.45 5.40 81.87
C ALA A 25 -54.96 5.10 81.66
N MET A 26 -55.33 4.40 80.61
CA MET A 26 -56.69 4.06 80.22
C MET A 26 -57.15 2.69 80.77
N GLY A 27 -56.24 1.89 81.38
CA GLY A 27 -56.53 0.51 81.85
C GLY A 27 -56.90 -0.49 80.77
N HIS A 28 -56.56 -0.18 79.47
CA HIS A 28 -56.97 -0.99 78.38
C HIS A 28 -55.82 -1.14 77.36
N TYR A 29 -55.72 -2.30 76.65
CA TYR A 29 -54.65 -2.56 75.64
C TYR A 29 -54.91 -1.90 74.28
N TRP A 30 -56.05 -1.22 74.02
CA TRP A 30 -56.41 -0.59 72.75
C TRP A 30 -55.38 0.42 72.25
N PRO A 31 -54.72 1.28 73.03
CA PRO A 31 -53.74 2.20 72.55
C PRO A 31 -52.49 1.56 71.95
N LEU A 32 -52.07 0.43 72.51
CA LEU A 32 -50.95 -0.35 71.96
C LEU A 32 -51.27 -0.94 70.56
N LEU A 33 -52.47 -1.51 70.40
CA LEU A 33 -52.90 -2.06 69.12
C LEU A 33 -53.08 -0.92 68.08
N ALA A 34 -53.59 0.21 68.45
CA ALA A 34 -53.75 1.37 67.57
C ALA A 34 -52.41 1.92 67.14
N GLY A 35 -51.39 2.02 68.03
CA GLY A 35 -50.03 2.42 67.70
C GLY A 35 -49.34 1.51 66.70
N LEU A 36 -49.46 0.18 66.95
CA LEU A 36 -48.91 -0.84 66.08
C LEU A 36 -49.58 -0.78 64.65
N LEU A 37 -50.92 -0.73 64.68
CA LEU A 37 -51.67 -0.65 63.37
C LEU A 37 -51.33 0.60 62.60
N GLY A 38 -51.20 1.75 63.25
CA GLY A 38 -50.78 3.01 62.64
C GLY A 38 -49.37 2.92 62.01
N TYR A 39 -48.43 2.27 62.69
CA TYR A 39 -47.09 2.07 62.14
C TYR A 39 -47.10 1.13 60.91
N ILE A 40 -47.87 0.04 60.98
CA ILE A 40 -48.01 -0.90 59.85
C ILE A 40 -48.62 -0.17 58.62
N ILE A 41 -49.70 0.59 58.82
CA ILE A 41 -50.33 1.37 57.73
C ILE A 41 -49.33 2.38 57.12
N TRP A 42 -48.61 3.09 57.96
CA TRP A 42 -47.60 4.05 57.50
C TRP A 42 -46.48 3.34 56.74
N SER A 43 -45.93 2.22 57.20
CA SER A 43 -44.88 1.45 56.57
C SER A 43 -45.32 0.85 55.22
N THR A 44 -46.54 0.27 55.17
CA THR A 44 -47.11 -0.27 53.91
C THR A 44 -47.36 0.82 52.90
N ARG A 45 -47.79 2.03 53.34
CA ARG A 45 -47.91 3.19 52.42
C ARG A 45 -46.57 3.63 51.85
N GLN A 46 -45.48 3.58 52.62
CA GLN A 46 -44.13 3.87 52.10
C GLN A 46 -43.67 2.80 51.11
N LEU A 47 -43.91 1.52 51.38
CA LEU A 47 -43.62 0.43 50.44
C LEU A 47 -44.41 0.56 49.14
N PHE A 48 -45.69 0.90 49.21
CA PHE A 48 -46.51 1.12 48.03
C PHE A 48 -46.06 2.34 47.22
N GLY A 49 -45.64 3.42 47.93
CA GLY A 49 -45.02 4.60 47.28
C GLY A 49 -43.74 4.25 46.53
N LEU A 50 -42.86 3.41 47.16
CA LEU A 50 -41.64 2.93 46.50
C LEU A 50 -41.98 2.09 45.28
N TYR A 51 -42.89 1.12 45.43
CA TYR A 51 -43.28 0.26 44.31
C TYR A 51 -43.87 1.07 43.14
N SER A 52 -44.79 1.99 43.42
CA SER A 52 -45.40 2.84 42.39
C SER A 52 -44.42 3.76 41.70
N TRP A 53 -43.38 4.21 42.42
CA TRP A 53 -42.29 5.03 41.84
C TRP A 53 -41.34 4.18 41.00
N LEU A 54 -41.00 2.96 41.41
CA LEU A 54 -40.15 2.05 40.66
C LEU A 54 -40.81 1.53 39.35
N VAL A 55 -42.12 1.36 39.36
CA VAL A 55 -42.86 0.86 38.18
C VAL A 55 -43.13 1.99 37.18
N ARG A 56 -42.98 3.26 37.55
CA ARG A 56 -43.08 4.38 36.62
C ARG A 56 -41.79 4.49 35.80
N ASP A 57 -41.93 4.48 34.52
CA ASP A 57 -40.77 4.58 33.60
C ASP A 57 -40.08 5.97 33.65
N ASP A 58 -40.72 6.98 34.18
CA ASP A 58 -40.17 8.34 34.09
C ASP A 58 -39.35 8.77 35.32
N HIS A 59 -39.21 7.92 36.34
CA HIS A 59 -38.34 8.04 37.55
C HIS A 59 -37.97 9.52 37.90
N THR A 60 -38.98 10.41 37.83
CA THR A 60 -38.86 11.82 38.18
C THR A 60 -38.57 11.96 39.70
N GLU A 61 -39.02 12.93 40.35
CA GLU A 61 -38.73 13.16 41.76
C GLU A 61 -39.23 11.99 42.65
N PRO A 62 -38.37 11.43 43.54
CA PRO A 62 -38.82 10.42 44.47
C PRO A 62 -39.86 10.96 45.43
N PRO A 63 -40.76 10.11 45.97
CA PRO A 63 -41.75 10.56 46.96
C PRO A 63 -41.07 11.13 48.19
N ASP A 64 -41.58 12.26 48.70
CA ASP A 64 -41.12 12.87 49.95
C ASP A 64 -41.28 11.88 51.11
N SER A 65 -40.18 11.50 51.72
CA SER A 65 -40.19 10.61 52.86
C SER A 65 -39.16 11.04 53.91
N ILE A 66 -39.43 10.74 55.17
CA ILE A 66 -38.61 11.15 56.29
C ILE A 66 -37.94 9.91 56.93
N GLY A 67 -36.71 10.06 57.42
CA GLY A 67 -35.98 9.01 58.10
C GLY A 67 -35.30 7.98 57.19
N LEU A 68 -35.39 6.70 57.52
CA LEU A 68 -34.73 5.62 56.76
C LEU A 68 -35.24 5.52 55.33
N TRP A 69 -36.52 5.72 55.11
CA TRP A 69 -37.13 5.70 53.78
C TRP A 69 -36.64 6.83 52.87
N GLY A 70 -36.49 8.03 53.41
CA GLY A 70 -35.93 9.16 52.66
C GLY A 70 -34.49 8.90 52.22
N GLU A 71 -33.63 8.36 53.12
CA GLU A 71 -32.26 7.99 52.76
C GLU A 71 -32.23 6.89 51.69
N PHE A 72 -33.17 5.93 51.77
CA PHE A 72 -33.28 4.85 50.77
C PHE A 72 -33.70 5.37 49.40
N TYR A 73 -34.70 6.24 49.33
CA TYR A 73 -35.10 6.88 48.09
C TYR A 73 -33.97 7.70 47.45
N THR A 74 -33.27 8.52 48.23
CA THR A 74 -32.17 9.32 47.74
C THR A 74 -31.03 8.44 47.17
N ARG A 75 -30.73 7.32 47.82
CA ARG A 75 -29.70 6.39 47.30
C ARG A 75 -30.12 5.70 46.01
N LEU A 76 -31.36 5.26 45.88
CA LEU A 76 -31.89 4.67 44.68
C LEU A 76 -31.88 5.67 43.53
N GLU A 77 -32.31 6.91 43.79
CA GLU A 77 -32.27 8.00 42.84
C GLU A 77 -30.83 8.24 42.33
N HIS A 78 -29.85 8.30 43.24
CA HIS A 78 -28.43 8.44 42.83
C HIS A 78 -27.94 7.27 41.98
N LEU A 79 -28.37 6.05 42.25
CA LEU A 79 -28.01 4.88 41.44
C LEU A 79 -28.60 4.98 40.01
N PHE A 80 -29.90 5.30 39.91
CA PHE A 80 -30.55 5.48 38.60
C PHE A 80 -29.96 6.66 37.81
N GLN A 81 -29.69 7.79 38.45
CA GLN A 81 -29.03 8.92 37.81
C GLN A 81 -27.63 8.57 37.33
N LYS A 82 -26.87 7.78 38.11
CA LYS A 82 -25.53 7.33 37.70
C LYS A 82 -25.59 6.42 36.48
N GLU A 83 -26.53 5.47 36.49
CA GLU A 83 -26.72 4.54 35.38
C GLU A 83 -27.16 5.29 34.09
N ARG A 84 -28.14 6.17 34.20
CA ARG A 84 -28.62 7.01 33.11
C ARG A 84 -27.50 7.87 32.51
N ARG A 85 -26.70 8.54 33.36
CA ARG A 85 -25.54 9.31 32.92
C ARG A 85 -24.49 8.45 32.22
N ALA A 86 -24.29 7.21 32.71
CA ALA A 86 -23.35 6.27 32.05
C ALA A 86 -23.86 5.86 30.66
N GLN A 87 -25.17 5.58 30.53
CA GLN A 87 -25.78 5.27 29.22
C GLN A 87 -25.74 6.47 28.26
N GLU A 88 -26.10 7.67 28.75
CA GLU A 88 -26.04 8.91 27.95
C GLU A 88 -24.59 9.20 27.47
N ASN A 89 -23.61 9.02 28.35
CA ASN A 89 -22.20 9.16 27.99
C ASN A 89 -21.75 8.13 26.95
N LEU A 90 -22.15 6.87 27.12
CA LEU A 90 -21.81 5.80 26.16
C LEU A 90 -22.43 6.07 24.79
N GLN A 91 -23.72 6.43 24.76
CA GLN A 91 -24.40 6.84 23.52
C GLN A 91 -23.73 8.03 22.87
N GLY A 92 -23.31 9.03 23.67
CA GLY A 92 -22.57 10.20 23.19
C GLY A 92 -21.21 9.85 22.60
N ILE A 93 -20.52 8.85 23.16
CA ILE A 93 -19.23 8.35 22.60
C ILE A 93 -19.47 7.63 21.28
N ILE A 94 -20.45 6.72 21.23
CA ILE A 94 -20.79 5.95 20.02
C ILE A 94 -21.18 6.93 18.89
N HIS A 95 -22.06 7.90 19.18
CA HIS A 95 -22.49 8.89 18.20
C HIS A 95 -21.33 9.72 17.65
N ARG A 96 -20.43 10.19 18.52
CA ARG A 96 -19.21 10.92 18.09
C ARG A 96 -18.27 10.06 17.26
N ALA A 97 -18.09 8.78 17.61
CA ALA A 97 -17.29 7.87 16.83
C ALA A 97 -17.88 7.68 15.42
N GLN A 98 -19.18 7.43 15.31
CA GLN A 98 -19.88 7.32 14.03
C GLN A 98 -19.79 8.61 13.19
N GLN A 99 -19.96 9.79 13.80
CA GLN A 99 -19.78 11.06 13.11
C GLN A 99 -18.36 11.27 12.59
N SER A 100 -17.35 10.85 13.38
CA SER A 100 -15.94 10.93 12.97
C SER A 100 -15.65 10.04 11.76
N VAL A 101 -16.16 8.80 11.76
CA VAL A 101 -16.00 7.88 10.61
C VAL A 101 -16.77 8.38 9.38
N ASN A 102 -17.95 8.96 9.57
CA ASN A 102 -18.75 9.54 8.48
C ASN A 102 -18.12 10.82 7.87
N ALA A 103 -17.28 11.51 8.63
CA ALA A 103 -16.55 12.68 8.15
C ALA A 103 -15.32 12.33 7.29
N LEU A 104 -14.90 11.07 7.25
CA LEU A 104 -13.82 10.61 6.38
C LEU A 104 -14.26 10.64 4.91
N GLU A 105 -13.38 11.13 4.05
CA GLU A 105 -13.58 11.10 2.60
C GLU A 105 -13.33 9.70 2.03
N ASP A 106 -12.45 8.92 2.66
CA ASP A 106 -12.18 7.54 2.29
C ASP A 106 -13.38 6.64 2.67
N VAL A 107 -13.67 5.66 1.84
CA VAL A 107 -14.65 4.60 2.12
C VAL A 107 -14.16 3.76 3.30
N VAL A 108 -15.05 3.51 4.24
CA VAL A 108 -14.81 2.61 5.38
C VAL A 108 -15.94 1.59 5.43
N ILE A 109 -15.59 0.32 5.38
CA ILE A 109 -16.52 -0.81 5.40
C ILE A 109 -16.05 -1.83 6.44
N LEU A 110 -16.96 -2.32 7.23
CA LEU A 110 -16.75 -3.41 8.17
C LEU A 110 -17.50 -4.64 7.68
N ILE A 111 -16.80 -5.77 7.64
CA ILE A 111 -17.40 -7.07 7.34
C ILE A 111 -17.06 -8.06 8.46
N ASP A 112 -17.99 -8.99 8.69
CA ASP A 112 -17.82 -10.07 9.65
C ASP A 112 -16.84 -11.14 9.13
N GLN A 113 -16.56 -12.13 9.95
CA GLN A 113 -15.71 -13.29 9.63
C GLN A 113 -16.20 -14.13 8.44
N HIS A 114 -17.45 -13.93 7.98
CA HIS A 114 -18.07 -14.64 6.85
C HIS A 114 -18.15 -13.75 5.59
N GLY A 115 -17.68 -12.50 5.65
CA GLY A 115 -17.70 -11.54 4.57
C GLY A 115 -19.03 -10.78 4.40
N TYR A 116 -19.91 -10.80 5.43
CA TYR A 116 -21.15 -10.04 5.42
C TYR A 116 -20.95 -8.63 5.92
N LEU A 117 -21.66 -7.69 5.32
CA LEU A 117 -21.57 -6.25 5.57
C LEU A 117 -22.23 -5.88 6.89
N GLU A 118 -21.43 -5.40 7.87
CA GLU A 118 -21.92 -4.97 9.19
C GLU A 118 -22.07 -3.46 9.31
N TYR A 119 -21.16 -2.72 8.73
CA TYR A 119 -21.14 -1.25 8.83
C TYR A 119 -20.43 -0.63 7.64
N TRP A 120 -20.84 0.59 7.29
CA TRP A 120 -20.12 1.45 6.36
C TRP A 120 -20.39 2.93 6.63
N ASN A 121 -19.51 3.79 6.14
CA ASN A 121 -19.63 5.24 6.27
C ASN A 121 -20.35 5.87 5.05
N GLN A 122 -20.64 7.17 5.17
CA GLN A 122 -21.30 7.93 4.10
C GLN A 122 -20.51 7.95 2.78
N ALA A 123 -19.17 7.84 2.82
CA ALA A 123 -18.36 7.76 1.60
C ALA A 123 -18.65 6.46 0.82
N ALA A 124 -18.92 5.34 1.50
CA ALA A 124 -19.31 4.09 0.84
C ALA A 124 -20.66 4.23 0.11
N GLU A 125 -21.64 4.94 0.68
CA GLU A 125 -22.89 5.24 -0.02
C GLU A 125 -22.64 6.03 -1.31
N ARG A 126 -21.76 7.05 -1.24
CA ARG A 126 -21.46 7.90 -2.40
C ARG A 126 -20.63 7.21 -3.49
N TYR A 127 -19.64 6.42 -3.10
CA TYR A 127 -18.67 5.87 -4.05
C TYR A 127 -18.99 4.45 -4.49
N MET A 128 -19.78 3.70 -3.70
CA MET A 128 -20.11 2.32 -3.99
C MET A 128 -21.63 2.09 -4.17
N GLY A 129 -22.46 3.12 -3.88
CA GLY A 129 -23.89 3.07 -4.06
C GLY A 129 -24.64 2.23 -3.01
N PHE A 130 -24.02 1.99 -1.84
CA PHE A 130 -24.65 1.18 -0.79
C PHE A 130 -25.90 1.83 -0.22
N ASN A 131 -26.89 0.99 0.08
CA ASN A 131 -28.17 1.39 0.65
C ASN A 131 -28.42 0.64 1.97
N ALA A 132 -28.51 1.38 3.09
CA ALA A 132 -28.66 0.81 4.42
C ALA A 132 -29.89 -0.10 4.60
N ARG A 133 -30.96 0.08 3.80
CA ARG A 133 -32.18 -0.73 3.90
C ARG A 133 -32.08 -2.08 3.20
N GLN A 134 -31.16 -2.23 2.24
CA GLN A 134 -31.11 -3.39 1.35
C GLN A 134 -29.82 -4.19 1.49
N ASP A 135 -28.69 -3.53 1.81
CA ASP A 135 -27.37 -4.11 1.67
C ASP A 135 -26.75 -4.56 3.00
N LEU A 136 -27.31 -4.12 4.13
CA LEU A 136 -26.85 -4.56 5.45
C LEU A 136 -27.03 -6.08 5.61
N GLY A 137 -25.99 -6.79 6.02
CA GLY A 137 -25.99 -8.24 6.14
C GLY A 137 -25.89 -9.00 4.82
N GLN A 138 -25.62 -8.33 3.69
CA GLN A 138 -25.33 -8.96 2.42
C GLN A 138 -23.83 -9.29 2.30
N PRO A 139 -23.44 -10.34 1.54
CA PRO A 139 -22.04 -10.58 1.21
C PRO A 139 -21.48 -9.42 0.38
N LEU A 140 -20.33 -8.87 0.79
CA LEU A 140 -19.70 -7.74 0.10
C LEU A 140 -19.39 -8.04 -1.38
N THR A 141 -19.06 -9.30 -1.71
CA THR A 141 -18.79 -9.75 -3.08
C THR A 141 -20.02 -9.70 -4.00
N ASN A 142 -21.23 -9.68 -3.45
CA ASN A 142 -22.45 -9.51 -4.24
C ASN A 142 -22.69 -8.04 -4.63
N LEU A 143 -22.15 -7.12 -3.85
CA LEU A 143 -22.28 -5.67 -4.06
C LEU A 143 -21.15 -5.15 -4.95
N VAL A 144 -19.92 -5.62 -4.73
CA VAL A 144 -18.75 -5.30 -5.56
C VAL A 144 -18.45 -6.46 -6.50
N ARG A 145 -19.12 -6.45 -7.66
CA ARG A 145 -19.09 -7.56 -8.64
C ARG A 145 -17.88 -7.52 -9.58
N HIS A 146 -16.70 -7.16 -9.08
CA HIS A 146 -15.49 -7.13 -9.89
C HIS A 146 -14.66 -8.39 -9.68
N PRO A 147 -14.27 -9.16 -10.75
CA PRO A 147 -13.55 -10.43 -10.59
C PRO A 147 -12.28 -10.33 -9.75
N LYS A 148 -11.45 -9.31 -9.98
CA LYS A 148 -10.23 -9.05 -9.21
C LYS A 148 -10.53 -8.79 -7.73
N PHE A 149 -11.67 -8.19 -7.40
CA PHE A 149 -12.06 -7.93 -6.01
C PHE A 149 -12.41 -9.22 -5.27
N THR A 150 -13.17 -10.09 -5.92
CA THR A 150 -13.52 -11.40 -5.35
C THR A 150 -12.28 -12.27 -5.16
N GLU A 151 -11.35 -12.24 -6.12
CA GLU A 151 -10.08 -12.95 -6.03
C GLU A 151 -9.22 -12.40 -4.89
N TYR A 152 -9.09 -11.08 -4.77
CA TYR A 152 -8.33 -10.41 -3.72
C TYR A 152 -8.81 -10.76 -2.31
N LEU A 153 -10.13 -10.79 -2.08
CA LEU A 153 -10.69 -11.21 -0.78
C LEU A 153 -10.46 -12.71 -0.52
N ASN A 154 -10.58 -13.56 -1.55
CA ASN A 154 -10.42 -15.02 -1.40
C ASN A 154 -8.97 -15.44 -1.18
N GLN A 155 -8.00 -14.74 -1.76
CA GLN A 155 -6.58 -15.03 -1.58
C GLN A 155 -6.08 -14.71 -0.16
N GLY A 156 -6.69 -13.73 0.51
CA GLY A 156 -6.31 -13.32 1.87
C GLY A 156 -4.92 -12.67 1.96
N ASP A 157 -4.29 -12.33 0.83
CA ASP A 157 -3.02 -11.60 0.81
C ASP A 157 -3.27 -10.11 0.57
N PHE A 158 -3.30 -9.34 1.66
CA PHE A 158 -3.62 -7.91 1.64
C PHE A 158 -2.38 -6.99 1.69
N ARG A 159 -1.19 -7.53 1.37
CA ARG A 159 0.06 -6.73 1.36
C ARG A 159 0.04 -5.65 0.29
N GLU A 160 -0.55 -5.92 -0.85
CA GLU A 160 -0.73 -4.96 -1.94
C GLU A 160 -2.16 -4.45 -1.97
N ALA A 161 -2.34 -3.17 -2.28
CA ALA A 161 -3.66 -2.58 -2.44
C ALA A 161 -4.25 -2.95 -3.82
N LEU A 162 -5.55 -3.18 -3.88
CA LEU A 162 -6.27 -3.46 -5.13
C LEU A 162 -6.86 -2.19 -5.71
N GLU A 163 -6.58 -1.88 -6.97
CA GLU A 163 -7.20 -0.78 -7.70
C GLU A 163 -8.23 -1.30 -8.71
N ILE A 164 -9.47 -0.84 -8.57
CA ILE A 164 -10.58 -1.18 -9.47
C ILE A 164 -11.49 0.04 -9.68
N PRO A 165 -12.26 0.08 -10.78
CA PRO A 165 -13.30 1.08 -10.97
C PRO A 165 -14.36 1.01 -9.88
N SER A 166 -14.96 2.17 -9.56
CA SER A 166 -16.10 2.24 -8.65
C SER A 166 -17.31 1.49 -9.26
N PRO A 167 -18.11 0.75 -8.44
CA PRO A 167 -19.30 0.07 -8.94
C PRO A 167 -20.38 0.99 -9.52
N VAL A 168 -20.35 2.29 -9.21
CA VAL A 168 -21.33 3.29 -9.62
C VAL A 168 -20.81 4.30 -10.63
N ASP A 169 -19.48 4.40 -10.80
CA ASP A 169 -18.84 5.36 -11.71
C ASP A 169 -17.54 4.78 -12.26
N ASP A 170 -17.60 4.25 -13.48
CA ASP A 170 -16.44 3.62 -14.16
C ASP A 170 -15.27 4.56 -14.37
N ASN A 171 -15.47 5.89 -14.33
CA ASN A 171 -14.41 6.86 -14.45
C ASN A 171 -13.66 7.10 -13.12
N ARG A 172 -14.15 6.54 -12.04
CA ARG A 172 -13.58 6.67 -10.70
C ARG A 172 -12.81 5.43 -10.32
N ILE A 173 -11.56 5.58 -9.96
CA ILE A 173 -10.69 4.47 -9.53
C ILE A 173 -10.61 4.48 -8.00
N LEU A 174 -10.98 3.37 -7.38
CA LEU A 174 -10.89 3.14 -5.95
C LEU A 174 -9.77 2.17 -5.63
N GLN A 175 -8.88 2.58 -4.72
CA GLN A 175 -7.80 1.76 -4.20
C GLN A 175 -8.24 1.13 -2.88
N PHE A 176 -8.42 -0.19 -2.87
CA PHE A 176 -8.86 -0.97 -1.72
C PHE A 176 -7.68 -1.49 -0.91
N ARG A 177 -7.79 -1.36 0.41
CA ARG A 177 -6.90 -2.00 1.38
C ARG A 177 -7.74 -2.69 2.44
N VAL A 178 -7.37 -3.93 2.78
CA VAL A 178 -8.03 -4.72 3.81
C VAL A 178 -7.10 -4.88 5.01
N THR A 179 -7.66 -4.78 6.21
CA THR A 179 -6.96 -5.00 7.48
C THR A 179 -7.83 -5.89 8.34
N GLU A 180 -7.29 -6.99 8.82
CA GLU A 180 -7.97 -7.87 9.76
C GLU A 180 -7.89 -7.29 11.18
N PHE A 181 -8.97 -7.42 11.94
CA PHE A 181 -9.02 -7.04 13.36
C PHE A 181 -9.97 -7.95 14.13
N GLY A 182 -9.99 -7.86 15.45
CA GLY A 182 -10.87 -8.69 16.29
C GLY A 182 -10.63 -10.19 16.13
N VAL A 183 -11.69 -10.96 15.95
CA VAL A 183 -11.65 -12.42 15.78
C VAL A 183 -12.13 -12.78 14.37
N GLY A 184 -11.35 -12.38 13.35
CA GLY A 184 -11.66 -12.67 11.94
C GLY A 184 -12.55 -11.63 11.25
N GLU A 185 -12.81 -10.51 11.87
CA GLU A 185 -13.46 -9.35 11.27
C GLU A 185 -12.49 -8.61 10.37
N GLN A 186 -12.99 -7.97 9.30
CA GLN A 186 -12.15 -7.23 8.36
C GLN A 186 -12.63 -5.80 8.20
N LEU A 187 -11.69 -4.88 8.23
CA LEU A 187 -11.87 -3.47 7.91
C LEU A 187 -11.36 -3.23 6.49
N LEU A 188 -12.26 -2.86 5.59
CA LEU A 188 -11.90 -2.42 4.24
C LEU A 188 -11.90 -0.90 4.20
N MET A 189 -10.83 -0.35 3.66
CA MET A 189 -10.73 1.07 3.31
C MET A 189 -10.59 1.19 1.80
N ALA A 190 -11.35 2.12 1.17
CA ALA A 190 -11.15 2.42 -0.24
C ALA A 190 -10.97 3.94 -0.41
N ARG A 191 -9.88 4.29 -1.07
CA ARG A 191 -9.50 5.68 -1.38
C ARG A 191 -9.75 5.98 -2.83
N ASP A 192 -10.28 7.16 -3.14
CA ASP A 192 -10.35 7.68 -4.50
C ASP A 192 -8.96 8.10 -4.99
N VAL A 193 -8.40 7.35 -5.92
CA VAL A 193 -7.10 7.60 -6.55
C VAL A 193 -7.22 8.07 -8.00
N THR A 194 -8.42 8.43 -8.45
CA THR A 194 -8.73 8.81 -9.83
C THR A 194 -7.80 9.91 -10.35
N ARG A 195 -7.60 10.95 -9.56
CA ARG A 195 -6.71 12.06 -9.94
C ARG A 195 -5.26 11.61 -10.09
N LEU A 196 -4.79 10.77 -9.17
CA LEU A 196 -3.42 10.22 -9.23
C LEU A 196 -3.25 9.35 -10.48
N HIS A 197 -4.20 8.45 -10.72
CA HIS A 197 -4.20 7.57 -11.89
C HIS A 197 -4.21 8.37 -13.21
N HIS A 198 -5.06 9.40 -13.31
CA HIS A 198 -5.09 10.28 -14.48
C HIS A 198 -3.78 11.05 -14.70
N LEU A 199 -3.16 11.55 -13.63
CA LEU A 199 -1.86 12.24 -13.73
C LEU A 199 -0.76 11.30 -14.20
N GLU A 200 -0.73 10.08 -13.70
CA GLU A 200 0.21 9.05 -14.15
C GLU A 200 -0.02 8.68 -15.63
N GLN A 201 -1.30 8.50 -16.01
CA GLN A 201 -1.65 8.21 -17.41
C GLN A 201 -1.27 9.35 -18.35
N MET A 202 -1.62 10.61 -17.99
CA MET A 202 -1.23 11.78 -18.77
C MET A 202 0.30 11.90 -18.93
N ARG A 203 1.05 11.58 -17.86
CA ARG A 203 2.51 11.56 -17.90
C ARG A 203 3.04 10.50 -18.88
N LYS A 204 2.45 9.29 -18.86
CA LYS A 204 2.81 8.20 -19.79
C LYS A 204 2.53 8.61 -21.24
N ASP A 205 1.32 9.11 -21.49
CA ASP A 205 0.89 9.54 -22.83
C ASP A 205 1.72 10.71 -23.35
N PHE A 206 2.04 11.69 -22.49
CA PHE A 206 2.92 12.80 -22.85
C PHE A 206 4.30 12.31 -23.29
N VAL A 207 4.94 11.43 -22.52
CA VAL A 207 6.27 10.91 -22.86
C VAL A 207 6.20 10.09 -24.15
N ALA A 208 5.18 9.26 -24.33
CA ALA A 208 4.98 8.46 -25.54
C ALA A 208 4.82 9.36 -26.77
N ASN A 209 3.95 10.36 -26.69
CA ASN A 209 3.66 11.28 -27.80
C ASN A 209 4.88 12.13 -28.18
N VAL A 210 5.53 12.76 -27.17
CA VAL A 210 6.75 13.57 -27.42
C VAL A 210 7.84 12.74 -28.10
N SER A 211 7.96 11.49 -27.70
CA SER A 211 9.00 10.64 -28.31
C SER A 211 8.68 10.23 -29.75
N HIS A 212 7.42 9.95 -30.06
CA HIS A 212 7.01 9.74 -31.47
C HIS A 212 7.22 10.98 -32.32
N GLU A 213 6.86 12.15 -31.81
CA GLU A 213 7.04 13.43 -32.48
C GLU A 213 8.52 13.82 -32.65
N LEU A 214 9.42 13.38 -31.77
CA LEU A 214 10.85 13.59 -31.87
C LEU A 214 11.54 12.56 -32.81
N LYS A 215 11.08 11.31 -32.80
CA LYS A 215 11.69 10.26 -33.65
C LYS A 215 11.57 10.55 -35.13
N THR A 216 10.41 11.04 -35.55
CA THR A 216 10.14 11.33 -36.98
C THR A 216 11.13 12.36 -37.56
N PRO A 217 11.30 13.59 -37.02
CA PRO A 217 12.27 14.55 -37.55
C PRO A 217 13.71 14.07 -37.44
N LEU A 218 14.06 13.30 -36.40
CA LEU A 218 15.39 12.72 -36.26
C LEU A 218 15.69 11.70 -37.35
N THR A 219 14.72 10.84 -37.71
CA THR A 219 14.88 9.88 -38.82
C THR A 219 15.09 10.61 -40.15
N VAL A 220 14.36 11.71 -40.38
CA VAL A 220 14.55 12.54 -41.61
C VAL A 220 15.92 13.19 -41.62
N LEU A 221 16.36 13.80 -40.52
CA LEU A 221 17.70 14.40 -40.41
C LEU A 221 18.80 13.37 -40.64
N LYS A 222 18.64 12.17 -40.08
CA LYS A 222 19.59 11.06 -40.27
C LYS A 222 19.68 10.64 -41.73
N GLY A 223 18.55 10.48 -42.44
CA GLY A 223 18.53 10.14 -43.85
C GLY A 223 19.26 11.19 -44.74
N TYR A 224 19.09 12.48 -44.45
CA TYR A 224 19.84 13.54 -45.15
C TYR A 224 21.33 13.47 -44.83
N LEU A 225 21.72 13.24 -43.58
CA LEU A 225 23.12 13.15 -43.18
C LEU A 225 23.81 11.94 -43.81
N GLU A 226 23.18 10.77 -43.83
CA GLU A 226 23.67 9.56 -44.51
C GLU A 226 23.89 9.85 -46.03
N THR A 227 22.89 10.45 -46.71
CA THR A 227 22.98 10.80 -48.11
C THR A 227 24.13 11.79 -48.42
N LEU A 228 24.30 12.80 -47.53
CA LEU A 228 25.39 13.77 -47.68
C LEU A 228 26.76 13.15 -47.41
N LEU A 229 26.89 12.28 -46.43
CA LEU A 229 28.13 11.55 -46.11
C LEU A 229 28.58 10.66 -47.27
N ASP A 230 27.62 10.03 -47.96
CA ASP A 230 27.90 9.18 -49.13
C ASP A 230 28.30 9.98 -50.35
N THR A 231 27.81 11.22 -50.48
CA THR A 231 28.07 12.07 -51.70
C THR A 231 29.27 13.00 -51.56
N VAL A 232 29.71 13.30 -50.31
CA VAL A 232 30.85 14.23 -50.09
C VAL A 232 32.18 13.53 -50.34
N PRO A 233 33.05 14.05 -51.27
CA PRO A 233 34.36 13.49 -51.51
C PRO A 233 35.27 13.48 -50.30
N GLU A 234 36.17 12.49 -50.20
CA GLU A 234 37.10 12.35 -49.06
C GLU A 234 38.05 13.54 -48.91
N GLU A 235 38.35 14.22 -50.00
CA GLU A 235 39.20 15.44 -50.04
C GLU A 235 38.60 16.60 -49.23
N GLN A 236 37.28 16.65 -49.03
CA GLN A 236 36.59 17.67 -48.24
C GLN A 236 36.54 17.30 -46.73
N SER A 237 37.69 17.04 -46.15
CA SER A 237 37.83 16.50 -44.78
C SER A 237 37.15 17.34 -43.70
N ARG A 238 37.01 18.66 -43.83
CA ARG A 238 36.31 19.54 -42.88
C ARG A 238 34.80 19.34 -42.93
N LEU A 239 34.22 19.27 -44.13
CA LEU A 239 32.77 19.05 -44.31
C LEU A 239 32.39 17.67 -43.84
N ARG A 240 33.16 16.64 -44.20
CA ARG A 240 32.92 15.25 -43.76
C ARG A 240 32.98 15.11 -42.23
N ARG A 241 33.94 15.75 -41.55
CA ARG A 241 34.00 15.78 -40.08
C ARG A 241 32.75 16.43 -39.47
N ALA A 242 32.29 17.57 -40.05
CA ALA A 242 31.07 18.24 -39.57
C ALA A 242 29.84 17.35 -39.70
N LEU A 243 29.66 16.70 -40.88
CA LEU A 243 28.57 15.76 -41.12
C LEU A 243 28.62 14.56 -40.22
N THR A 244 29.80 13.97 -39.99
CA THR A 244 29.99 12.86 -39.05
C THR A 244 29.63 13.28 -37.60
N GLN A 245 29.98 14.51 -37.20
CA GLN A 245 29.57 15.02 -35.88
C GLN A 245 28.05 15.21 -35.76
N MET A 246 27.40 15.69 -36.82
CA MET A 246 25.93 15.83 -36.85
C MET A 246 25.24 14.46 -36.81
N ASP A 247 25.74 13.47 -37.55
CA ASP A 247 25.23 12.09 -37.53
C ASP A 247 25.36 11.47 -36.12
N ASN A 248 26.52 11.62 -35.50
CA ASN A 248 26.74 11.16 -34.12
C ASN A 248 25.77 11.83 -33.12
N GLN A 249 25.45 13.13 -33.31
CA GLN A 249 24.47 13.82 -32.45
C GLN A 249 23.06 13.35 -32.74
N SER A 250 22.67 13.07 -33.98
CA SER A 250 21.38 12.52 -34.37
C SER A 250 21.18 11.13 -33.74
N ASN A 251 22.17 10.25 -33.87
CA ASN A 251 22.15 8.91 -33.25
C ASN A 251 22.05 8.99 -31.73
N ARG A 252 22.73 9.95 -31.09
CA ARG A 252 22.62 10.18 -29.63
C ARG A 252 21.24 10.65 -29.24
N MET A 253 20.59 11.54 -29.99
CA MET A 253 19.24 12.01 -29.72
C MET A 253 18.22 10.88 -29.87
N GLU A 254 18.37 10.03 -30.92
CA GLU A 254 17.53 8.85 -31.13
C GLU A 254 17.62 7.88 -29.93
N ALA A 255 18.83 7.60 -29.45
CA ALA A 255 19.06 6.77 -28.26
C ALA A 255 18.42 7.38 -27.00
N LEU A 256 18.57 8.69 -26.77
CA LEU A 256 17.97 9.40 -25.64
C LEU A 256 16.45 9.31 -25.66
N VAL A 257 15.81 9.51 -26.81
CA VAL A 257 14.36 9.43 -26.98
C VAL A 257 13.88 7.99 -26.71
N SER A 258 14.60 6.99 -27.23
CA SER A 258 14.28 5.57 -27.03
C SER A 258 14.41 5.16 -25.56
N ASP A 259 15.50 5.58 -24.89
CA ASP A 259 15.73 5.31 -23.46
C ASP A 259 14.66 5.96 -22.58
N LEU A 260 14.23 7.20 -22.91
CA LEU A 260 13.20 7.92 -22.16
C LEU A 260 11.83 7.23 -22.29
N LEU A 261 11.49 6.77 -23.51
CA LEU A 261 10.28 5.98 -23.76
C LEU A 261 10.25 4.68 -22.99
N LEU A 262 11.36 3.94 -23.04
CA LEU A 262 11.46 2.68 -22.31
C LEU A 262 11.30 2.91 -20.82
N LEU A 263 11.98 3.91 -20.26
CA LEU A 263 11.90 4.24 -18.84
C LEU A 263 10.46 4.61 -18.43
N ALA A 264 9.76 5.40 -19.25
CA ALA A 264 8.37 5.76 -19.00
C ALA A 264 7.42 4.54 -19.01
N ARG A 265 7.67 3.57 -19.91
CA ARG A 265 6.92 2.28 -19.92
C ARG A 265 7.22 1.42 -18.69
N LEU A 266 8.49 1.37 -18.26
CA LEU A 266 8.92 0.60 -17.11
C LEU A 266 8.37 1.13 -15.79
N GLU A 267 8.06 2.44 -15.72
CA GLU A 267 7.44 3.07 -14.55
C GLU A 267 5.92 2.84 -14.46
N GLY A 268 5.32 2.32 -15.52
CA GLY A 268 3.90 1.95 -15.53
C GLY A 268 3.63 0.62 -14.86
N THR A 269 2.41 0.46 -14.33
CA THR A 269 1.95 -0.71 -13.56
C THR A 269 1.64 -1.95 -14.40
N ASP A 270 1.78 -1.93 -15.73
CA ASP A 270 1.45 -3.07 -16.58
C ASP A 270 2.45 -4.24 -16.40
N ALA A 271 2.20 -5.06 -15.38
CA ALA A 271 2.99 -6.28 -15.12
C ALA A 271 2.63 -7.46 -16.05
N ASP A 272 1.62 -7.30 -16.92
CA ASP A 272 0.99 -8.41 -17.64
C ASP A 272 1.87 -9.14 -18.68
N ASN A 273 3.08 -8.66 -18.97
CA ASN A 273 3.98 -9.23 -20.00
C ASN A 273 5.24 -9.93 -19.45
N LEU A 274 5.26 -10.31 -18.16
CA LEU A 274 6.44 -10.92 -17.52
C LEU A 274 6.48 -12.46 -17.56
N SER A 275 5.66 -13.10 -18.41
CA SER A 275 5.37 -14.53 -18.32
C SER A 275 6.10 -15.42 -19.34
N GLN A 276 7.09 -14.92 -20.04
CA GLN A 276 7.79 -15.71 -21.07
C GLN A 276 9.08 -16.33 -20.53
N ALA A 277 9.30 -17.62 -20.85
CA ALA A 277 10.56 -18.29 -20.57
C ALA A 277 11.63 -17.86 -21.57
N VAL A 278 12.46 -16.91 -21.20
CA VAL A 278 13.51 -16.33 -22.06
C VAL A 278 14.77 -17.21 -22.03
N PRO A 279 15.31 -17.65 -23.19
CA PRO A 279 16.58 -18.37 -23.28
C PRO A 279 17.76 -17.39 -23.11
N VAL A 280 18.27 -17.28 -21.88
CA VAL A 280 19.30 -16.30 -21.50
C VAL A 280 20.63 -16.53 -22.21
N HIS A 281 21.04 -17.80 -22.40
CA HIS A 281 22.29 -18.13 -23.11
C HIS A 281 22.35 -17.52 -24.51
N GLY A 282 21.32 -17.77 -25.34
CA GLY A 282 21.28 -17.24 -26.70
C GLY A 282 21.28 -15.71 -26.75
N MET A 283 20.58 -15.07 -25.80
CA MET A 283 20.53 -13.60 -25.68
C MET A 283 21.93 -13.05 -25.35
N LEU A 284 22.57 -13.53 -24.30
CA LEU A 284 23.87 -13.04 -23.86
C LEU A 284 24.98 -13.33 -24.88
N LYS A 285 24.88 -14.45 -25.63
CA LYS A 285 25.81 -14.76 -26.72
C LYS A 285 25.73 -13.70 -27.84
N ARG A 286 24.52 -13.36 -28.30
CA ARG A 286 24.34 -12.28 -29.29
C ARG A 286 24.87 -10.93 -28.78
N MET A 287 24.61 -10.61 -27.51
CA MET A 287 25.08 -9.35 -26.91
C MET A 287 26.60 -9.31 -26.80
N ARG A 288 27.25 -10.42 -26.42
CA ARG A 288 28.72 -10.51 -26.44
C ARG A 288 29.28 -10.32 -27.86
N ASP A 289 28.69 -10.98 -28.86
CA ASP A 289 29.16 -10.89 -30.24
C ASP A 289 29.02 -9.44 -30.78
N ASN A 290 27.94 -8.76 -30.46
CA ASN A 290 27.75 -7.33 -30.74
C ASN A 290 28.77 -6.46 -29.99
N ALA A 291 29.04 -6.78 -28.70
CA ALA A 291 30.04 -6.05 -27.90
C ALA A 291 31.47 -6.22 -28.49
N LEU A 292 31.82 -7.40 -29.01
CA LEU A 292 33.08 -7.66 -29.70
C LEU A 292 33.18 -6.81 -30.96
N ALA A 293 32.10 -6.71 -31.74
CA ALA A 293 32.08 -5.87 -32.94
C ALA A 293 32.28 -4.37 -32.63
N ILE A 294 31.59 -3.85 -31.59
CA ILE A 294 31.75 -2.45 -31.13
C ILE A 294 33.17 -2.21 -30.57
N SER A 295 33.78 -3.26 -30.00
CA SER A 295 35.06 -3.21 -29.34
C SER A 295 36.24 -3.47 -30.27
N ALA A 296 36.02 -3.68 -31.59
CA ALA A 296 37.08 -4.09 -32.55
C ALA A 296 38.32 -3.19 -32.50
N ASP A 297 38.14 -1.86 -32.44
CA ASP A 297 39.22 -0.91 -32.36
C ASP A 297 39.97 -0.88 -31.02
N LYS A 298 39.32 -1.34 -29.94
CA LYS A 298 39.89 -1.36 -28.60
C LYS A 298 40.49 -2.71 -28.23
N GLY A 299 40.11 -3.81 -28.90
CA GLY A 299 40.69 -5.15 -28.70
C GLY A 299 40.44 -5.73 -27.30
N HIS A 300 39.22 -5.54 -26.74
CA HIS A 300 38.87 -6.12 -25.43
C HIS A 300 38.78 -7.65 -25.48
N ASP A 301 39.18 -8.29 -24.39
CA ASP A 301 38.93 -9.70 -24.11
C ASP A 301 37.56 -9.83 -23.41
N ILE A 302 36.54 -10.35 -24.12
CA ILE A 302 35.16 -10.45 -23.62
C ILE A 302 34.80 -11.92 -23.43
N ALA A 303 34.89 -12.40 -22.19
CA ALA A 303 34.52 -13.75 -21.79
C ALA A 303 33.01 -13.88 -21.51
N LEU A 304 32.45 -15.07 -21.81
CA LEU A 304 31.06 -15.41 -21.53
C LEU A 304 30.98 -16.74 -20.83
N ASP A 305 30.48 -16.77 -19.61
CA ASP A 305 30.26 -17.96 -18.80
C ASP A 305 28.76 -18.07 -18.47
N VAL A 306 28.01 -18.84 -19.27
CA VAL A 306 26.57 -18.99 -19.18
C VAL A 306 26.16 -20.42 -19.54
N PRO A 307 25.42 -21.16 -18.70
CA PRO A 307 24.89 -22.47 -19.03
C PRO A 307 23.97 -22.45 -20.28
N GLU A 308 24.05 -23.47 -21.13
CA GLU A 308 23.23 -23.50 -22.36
C GLU A 308 21.74 -23.61 -22.07
N ASP A 309 21.34 -24.20 -20.96
CA ASP A 309 19.95 -24.38 -20.53
C ASP A 309 19.43 -23.22 -19.69
N ALA A 310 20.20 -22.14 -19.52
CA ALA A 310 19.81 -20.97 -18.74
C ALA A 310 18.52 -20.32 -19.28
N ARG A 311 17.48 -20.26 -18.44
CA ARG A 311 16.19 -19.66 -18.75
C ARG A 311 15.70 -18.80 -17.60
N LEU A 312 14.96 -17.74 -17.91
CA LEU A 312 14.35 -16.83 -16.93
C LEU A 312 12.93 -16.48 -17.36
N VAL A 313 12.00 -16.44 -16.43
CA VAL A 313 10.62 -15.93 -16.68
C VAL A 313 10.65 -14.41 -16.63
N ALA A 314 10.58 -13.77 -17.78
CA ALA A 314 10.76 -12.32 -17.88
C ALA A 314 10.19 -11.75 -19.20
N ASN A 315 10.24 -10.42 -19.34
CA ASN A 315 10.03 -9.77 -20.64
C ASN A 315 11.36 -9.74 -21.43
N PRO A 316 11.43 -10.34 -22.63
CA PRO A 316 12.67 -10.40 -23.40
C PRO A 316 13.26 -9.03 -23.73
N ALA A 317 12.42 -8.05 -24.13
CA ALA A 317 12.88 -6.73 -24.53
C ALA A 317 13.43 -5.92 -23.34
N GLU A 318 12.84 -6.09 -22.15
CA GLU A 318 13.31 -5.45 -20.93
C GLU A 318 14.67 -6.02 -20.48
N LEU A 319 14.83 -7.36 -20.52
CA LEU A 319 16.12 -7.99 -20.24
C LEU A 319 17.19 -7.59 -21.25
N GLU A 320 16.83 -7.55 -22.54
CA GLU A 320 17.75 -7.14 -23.59
C GLU A 320 18.27 -5.72 -23.39
N SER A 321 17.38 -4.81 -23.02
CA SER A 321 17.77 -3.45 -22.69
C SER A 321 18.65 -3.38 -21.41
N ALA A 322 18.26 -4.07 -20.34
CA ALA A 322 19.03 -4.04 -19.09
C ALA A 322 20.43 -4.61 -19.26
N PHE A 323 20.54 -5.80 -19.82
CA PHE A 323 21.82 -6.50 -20.03
C PHE A 323 22.70 -5.76 -21.04
N GLY A 324 22.09 -5.26 -22.13
CA GLY A 324 22.77 -4.44 -23.13
C GLY A 324 23.39 -3.17 -22.53
N ASN A 325 22.67 -2.47 -21.65
CA ASN A 325 23.19 -1.31 -20.93
C ASN A 325 24.39 -1.64 -20.06
N LEU A 326 24.39 -2.76 -19.36
CA LEU A 326 25.54 -3.19 -18.54
C LEU A 326 26.76 -3.53 -19.41
N ILE A 327 26.55 -4.32 -20.47
CA ILE A 327 27.63 -4.77 -21.36
C ILE A 327 28.24 -3.60 -22.14
N THR A 328 27.40 -2.70 -22.66
CA THR A 328 27.88 -1.50 -23.39
C THR A 328 28.60 -0.52 -22.46
N ASN A 329 28.18 -0.40 -21.20
CA ASN A 329 28.91 0.37 -20.19
C ASN A 329 30.29 -0.23 -19.94
N ALA A 330 30.41 -1.56 -19.78
CA ALA A 330 31.70 -2.23 -19.62
C ALA A 330 32.64 -1.95 -20.80
N VAL A 331 32.18 -2.13 -22.05
CA VAL A 331 32.97 -1.83 -23.27
C VAL A 331 33.40 -0.35 -23.31
N LYS A 332 32.53 0.53 -22.89
CA LYS A 332 32.74 1.97 -22.93
C LYS A 332 33.81 2.45 -21.94
N TYR A 333 33.75 1.96 -20.69
CA TYR A 333 34.60 2.41 -19.59
C TYR A 333 35.85 1.57 -19.38
N THR A 334 36.02 0.52 -20.16
CA THR A 334 37.24 -0.29 -20.16
C THR A 334 38.25 0.28 -21.18
N PRO A 335 39.51 0.50 -20.80
CA PRO A 335 40.57 0.90 -21.75
C PRO A 335 40.88 -0.21 -22.76
N ALA A 336 41.52 0.14 -23.85
CA ALA A 336 41.96 -0.78 -24.91
C ALA A 336 42.77 -1.94 -24.33
N GLY A 337 42.51 -3.16 -24.81
CA GLY A 337 43.13 -4.41 -24.32
C GLY A 337 42.62 -4.88 -22.92
N GLY A 338 41.63 -4.21 -22.36
CA GLY A 338 41.06 -4.61 -21.07
C GLY A 338 40.18 -5.86 -21.16
N LYS A 339 39.76 -6.34 -19.99
CA LYS A 339 38.97 -7.58 -19.85
C LYS A 339 37.57 -7.26 -19.36
N ILE A 340 36.59 -8.00 -19.93
CA ILE A 340 35.19 -7.93 -19.58
C ILE A 340 34.67 -9.36 -19.42
N ASP A 341 34.14 -9.70 -18.24
CA ASP A 341 33.59 -11.01 -17.94
C ASP A 341 32.08 -10.93 -17.75
N ILE A 342 31.32 -11.68 -18.54
CA ILE A 342 29.87 -11.81 -18.46
C ILE A 342 29.57 -13.18 -17.90
N ARG A 343 29.04 -13.24 -16.68
CA ARG A 343 28.77 -14.49 -15.97
C ARG A 343 27.32 -14.62 -15.55
N TRP A 344 26.75 -15.78 -15.82
CA TRP A 344 25.42 -16.16 -15.35
C TRP A 344 25.50 -17.40 -14.46
N TRP A 345 24.81 -17.38 -13.31
CA TRP A 345 24.66 -18.55 -12.45
C TRP A 345 23.29 -18.57 -11.80
N GLN A 346 22.91 -19.71 -11.25
CA GLN A 346 21.68 -19.93 -10.49
C GLN A 346 22.02 -20.61 -9.17
N ASP A 347 21.37 -20.21 -8.10
CA ASP A 347 21.50 -20.81 -6.78
C ASP A 347 20.13 -20.79 -6.05
N GLU A 348 20.12 -21.11 -4.76
CA GLU A 348 18.91 -21.11 -3.93
C GLU A 348 18.26 -19.72 -3.79
N ARG A 349 19.00 -18.66 -4.06
CA ARG A 349 18.53 -17.27 -3.99
C ARG A 349 17.97 -16.77 -5.32
N GLY A 350 18.07 -17.58 -6.38
CA GLY A 350 17.53 -17.25 -7.69
C GLY A 350 18.56 -17.28 -8.83
N ALA A 351 18.36 -16.43 -9.83
CA ALA A 351 19.26 -16.27 -10.96
C ALA A 351 20.05 -14.97 -10.89
N HIS A 352 21.28 -14.99 -11.39
CA HIS A 352 22.19 -13.86 -11.27
C HIS A 352 22.95 -13.65 -12.57
N LEU A 353 23.04 -12.36 -13.00
CA LEU A 353 23.94 -11.93 -14.07
C LEU A 353 24.96 -10.96 -13.49
N ALA A 354 26.24 -11.26 -13.61
CA ALA A 354 27.31 -10.30 -13.34
C ALA A 354 28.02 -9.88 -14.62
N VAL A 355 28.23 -8.60 -14.78
CA VAL A 355 29.12 -7.99 -15.80
C VAL A 355 30.25 -7.31 -15.04
N SER A 356 31.46 -7.86 -15.20
CA SER A 356 32.69 -7.39 -14.53
C SER A 356 33.63 -6.80 -15.57
N ASP A 357 34.23 -5.67 -15.26
CA ASP A 357 35.25 -5.01 -16.07
C ASP A 357 36.48 -4.63 -15.23
N ASN A 358 37.65 -4.57 -15.86
CA ASN A 358 38.86 -4.03 -15.27
C ASN A 358 39.14 -2.59 -15.73
N GLY A 359 38.09 -1.80 -15.92
CA GLY A 359 38.13 -0.45 -16.40
C GLY A 359 38.55 0.58 -15.35
N VAL A 360 38.17 1.82 -15.60
CA VAL A 360 38.57 2.97 -14.73
C VAL A 360 37.99 2.91 -13.33
N GLY A 361 36.98 2.09 -13.08
CA GLY A 361 36.29 2.02 -11.78
C GLY A 361 35.50 3.29 -11.46
N ILE A 362 34.84 3.28 -10.32
CA ILE A 362 33.92 4.34 -9.87
C ILE A 362 34.26 4.71 -8.44
N ASP A 363 34.32 6.01 -8.14
CA ASP A 363 34.47 6.49 -6.77
C ASP A 363 33.26 6.08 -5.93
N PRO A 364 33.45 5.53 -4.72
CA PRO A 364 32.37 5.11 -3.83
C PRO A 364 31.31 6.20 -3.56
N ALA A 365 31.69 7.47 -3.56
CA ALA A 365 30.77 8.59 -3.37
C ALA A 365 29.69 8.70 -4.47
N HIS A 366 29.98 8.18 -5.66
CA HIS A 366 29.05 8.21 -6.80
C HIS A 366 28.15 6.98 -6.89
N ILE A 367 28.53 5.84 -6.31
CA ILE A 367 27.79 4.56 -6.45
C ILE A 367 26.30 4.68 -6.09
N PRO A 368 25.88 5.32 -4.97
CA PRO A 368 24.47 5.42 -4.61
C PRO A 368 23.63 6.19 -5.64
N ARG A 369 24.26 7.08 -6.41
CA ARG A 369 23.61 7.99 -7.34
C ARG A 369 23.64 7.51 -8.79
N LEU A 370 24.40 6.46 -9.11
CA LEU A 370 24.56 5.98 -10.48
C LEU A 370 23.25 5.56 -11.17
N THR A 371 22.25 5.18 -10.40
CA THR A 371 20.92 4.79 -10.90
C THR A 371 19.92 5.95 -10.93
N GLU A 372 20.35 7.18 -10.57
CA GLU A 372 19.55 8.40 -10.78
C GLU A 372 19.53 8.76 -12.26
N ARG A 373 18.43 9.32 -12.75
CA ARG A 373 18.27 9.72 -14.16
C ARG A 373 19.22 10.87 -14.48
N PHE A 374 19.86 10.79 -15.64
CA PHE A 374 20.82 11.76 -16.16
C PHE A 374 22.06 11.96 -15.28
N TYR A 375 22.22 11.19 -14.19
CA TYR A 375 23.38 11.31 -13.35
C TYR A 375 24.62 10.75 -14.03
N ARG A 376 25.71 11.52 -13.94
CA ARG A 376 27.04 11.14 -14.42
C ARG A 376 28.07 11.68 -13.42
N PRO A 377 29.04 10.87 -12.95
CA PRO A 377 30.17 11.38 -12.21
C PRO A 377 30.90 12.43 -13.06
N ASP A 378 31.23 13.59 -12.46
CA ASP A 378 31.96 14.66 -13.12
C ASP A 378 33.39 14.22 -13.44
N ASN A 379 33.57 13.62 -14.61
CA ASN A 379 34.89 13.38 -15.15
C ASN A 379 34.98 14.04 -16.53
N SER A 380 35.50 15.24 -16.55
CA SER A 380 35.78 16.05 -17.74
C SER A 380 36.69 15.37 -18.80
N ARG A 381 37.28 14.20 -18.47
CA ARG A 381 38.12 13.41 -19.38
C ARG A 381 37.36 12.37 -20.22
N VAL A 382 36.09 12.06 -19.92
CA VAL A 382 35.29 11.06 -20.63
C VAL A 382 34.15 11.70 -21.44
N THR A 383 34.18 12.99 -21.63
CA THR A 383 33.18 13.74 -22.44
C THR A 383 33.08 13.30 -23.90
N GLN A 384 34.11 12.60 -24.44
CA GLN A 384 34.09 12.06 -25.81
C GLN A 384 33.26 10.77 -25.96
N THR A 385 33.00 10.03 -24.88
CA THR A 385 32.22 8.80 -24.93
C THR A 385 30.77 9.07 -24.52
N GLY A 386 29.99 9.57 -25.48
CA GLY A 386 28.60 9.97 -25.33
C GLY A 386 27.71 8.91 -24.62
N GLY A 387 27.18 9.20 -23.44
CA GLY A 387 26.17 8.40 -22.74
C GLY A 387 25.01 9.29 -22.34
N THR A 388 23.80 8.71 -22.32
CA THR A 388 22.55 9.40 -21.99
C THR A 388 22.40 9.68 -20.48
N GLY A 389 23.08 8.91 -19.64
CA GLY A 389 22.86 8.91 -18.17
C GLY A 389 21.54 8.21 -17.76
N LEU A 390 20.89 7.51 -18.69
CA LEU A 390 19.64 6.79 -18.44
C LEU A 390 19.84 5.27 -18.31
N GLY A 391 20.91 4.70 -18.87
CA GLY A 391 21.11 3.25 -18.97
C GLY A 391 21.02 2.53 -17.61
N LEU A 392 21.70 3.01 -16.55
CA LEU A 392 21.63 2.38 -15.22
C LEU A 392 20.29 2.63 -14.51
N ALA A 393 19.61 3.73 -14.79
CA ALA A 393 18.24 3.93 -14.34
C ALA A 393 17.30 2.90 -14.99
N ILE A 394 17.45 2.62 -16.28
CA ILE A 394 16.71 1.56 -16.99
C ILE A 394 16.98 0.21 -16.33
N VAL A 395 18.25 -0.16 -16.11
CA VAL A 395 18.60 -1.43 -15.43
C VAL A 395 17.88 -1.53 -14.07
N LYS A 396 17.93 -0.48 -13.25
CA LYS A 396 17.25 -0.46 -11.95
C LYS A 396 15.74 -0.68 -12.07
N HIS A 397 15.07 0.01 -12.98
CA HIS A 397 13.62 -0.13 -13.17
C HIS A 397 13.23 -1.51 -13.72
N VAL A 398 14.02 -2.07 -14.64
CA VAL A 398 13.84 -3.47 -15.09
C VAL A 398 13.98 -4.43 -13.92
N MET A 399 14.99 -4.25 -13.07
CA MET A 399 15.17 -5.12 -11.90
C MET A 399 14.00 -5.01 -10.92
N ILE A 400 13.53 -3.79 -10.59
CA ILE A 400 12.35 -3.58 -9.72
C ILE A 400 11.12 -4.28 -10.30
N ARG A 401 10.86 -4.13 -11.59
CA ARG A 401 9.71 -4.75 -12.27
C ARG A 401 9.76 -6.29 -12.26
N HIS A 402 10.95 -6.86 -12.23
CA HIS A 402 11.16 -8.30 -12.12
C HIS A 402 11.32 -8.78 -10.66
N ASN A 403 10.99 -7.97 -9.66
CA ASN A 403 11.19 -8.22 -8.22
C ASN A 403 12.65 -8.56 -7.88
N GLY A 404 13.57 -8.05 -8.69
CA GLY A 404 15.01 -8.28 -8.55
C GLY A 404 15.74 -7.09 -7.95
N LYS A 405 17.06 -7.21 -7.85
CA LYS A 405 17.94 -6.18 -7.28
C LYS A 405 19.20 -6.02 -8.12
N LEU A 406 19.67 -4.78 -8.28
CA LEU A 406 20.97 -4.45 -8.86
C LEU A 406 21.97 -4.16 -7.73
N ASP A 407 23.07 -4.90 -7.68
CA ASP A 407 24.24 -4.63 -6.83
C ASP A 407 25.39 -4.08 -7.67
N ILE A 408 26.07 -3.06 -7.13
CA ILE A 408 27.19 -2.40 -7.78
C ILE A 408 28.40 -2.42 -6.83
N LYS A 409 29.50 -3.04 -7.28
CA LYS A 409 30.77 -3.03 -6.58
C LYS A 409 31.83 -2.45 -7.51
N SER A 410 32.53 -1.40 -7.07
CA SER A 410 33.57 -0.77 -7.87
C SER A 410 34.62 -0.16 -6.99
N GLU A 411 35.85 -0.13 -7.52
CA GLU A 411 37.01 0.52 -6.92
C GLU A 411 37.74 1.32 -8.00
N LEU A 412 38.00 2.59 -7.72
CA LEU A 412 38.66 3.49 -8.67
C LEU A 412 40.02 2.91 -9.11
N GLY A 413 40.23 2.79 -10.43
CA GLY A 413 41.47 2.24 -11.01
C GLY A 413 41.53 0.71 -11.06
N LYS A 414 40.52 -0.05 -10.53
CA LYS A 414 40.50 -1.51 -10.56
C LYS A 414 39.37 -2.11 -11.39
N GLY A 415 38.34 -1.32 -11.68
CA GLY A 415 37.17 -1.73 -12.45
C GLY A 415 35.89 -1.81 -11.65
N SER A 416 34.85 -2.40 -12.26
CA SER A 416 33.50 -2.46 -11.68
C SER A 416 32.88 -3.85 -11.89
N VAL A 417 31.96 -4.21 -10.99
CA VAL A 417 31.11 -5.39 -11.10
C VAL A 417 29.67 -4.95 -10.87
N PHE A 418 28.82 -5.15 -11.88
CA PHE A 418 27.40 -4.91 -11.83
C PHE A 418 26.68 -6.27 -11.79
N THR A 419 25.90 -6.53 -10.74
CA THR A 419 25.21 -7.81 -10.57
C THR A 419 23.70 -7.60 -10.49
N CYS A 420 22.97 -8.20 -11.42
CA CYS A 420 21.52 -8.32 -11.38
C CYS A 420 21.13 -9.61 -10.66
N HIS A 421 20.28 -9.50 -9.64
CA HIS A 421 19.74 -10.62 -8.87
C HIS A 421 18.25 -10.76 -9.14
N PHE A 422 17.83 -11.91 -9.68
CA PHE A 422 16.42 -12.25 -9.91
C PHE A 422 15.97 -13.28 -8.87
N PRO A 423 14.77 -13.15 -8.27
CA PRO A 423 14.32 -14.06 -7.23
C PRO A 423 14.00 -15.45 -7.78
N PRO A 424 13.93 -16.49 -6.91
CA PRO A 424 13.70 -17.89 -7.31
C PRO A 424 12.42 -18.11 -8.12
N GLU A 425 11.37 -17.30 -7.90
CA GLU A 425 10.08 -17.37 -8.59
C GLU A 425 10.20 -17.07 -10.10
N ARG A 426 11.31 -16.46 -10.52
CA ARG A 426 11.61 -16.17 -11.93
C ARG A 426 12.37 -17.30 -12.63
N LEU A 427 12.77 -18.32 -11.88
CA LEU A 427 13.39 -19.51 -12.47
C LEU A 427 12.33 -20.34 -13.19
N VAL A 428 12.67 -20.83 -14.37
CA VAL A 428 11.83 -21.83 -15.04
C VAL A 428 12.05 -23.16 -14.30
N ASN A 429 11.05 -23.62 -13.55
CA ASN A 429 11.09 -24.95 -12.93
C ASN A 429 11.39 -25.99 -13.99
N LYS A 430 12.50 -26.71 -13.88
CA LYS A 430 12.68 -27.95 -14.65
C LYS A 430 11.48 -28.83 -14.32
N PRO A 431 10.76 -29.40 -15.33
CA PRO A 431 9.77 -30.42 -15.03
C PRO A 431 10.51 -31.51 -14.27
N THR A 432 10.11 -31.77 -13.03
CA THR A 432 10.60 -32.92 -12.26
C THR A 432 10.37 -34.15 -13.14
N ALA A 433 11.45 -34.79 -13.60
CA ALA A 433 11.35 -36.05 -14.34
C ALA A 433 10.52 -36.97 -13.45
N VAL A 434 9.31 -37.29 -13.88
CA VAL A 434 8.48 -38.33 -13.29
C VAL A 434 9.30 -39.59 -13.42
N ALA A 435 9.87 -40.04 -12.30
CA ALA A 435 10.50 -41.34 -12.22
C ALA A 435 9.41 -42.37 -12.54
N GLY A 436 9.54 -43.00 -13.71
CA GLY A 436 8.75 -44.14 -14.13
C GLY A 436 9.14 -45.41 -13.36
#